data_b956d51d13c219ad08480eb5652641cb
#
_entry.id   b956d51d13c219ad08480eb5652641cb
#
_cell.length_a   1.000
_cell.length_b   1.000
_cell.length_c   1.000
_cell.angle_alpha   90.00
_cell.angle_beta   90.00
_cell.angle_gamma   90.00
#
_symmetry.space_group_name_H-M   'P 1'
#
loop_
_entity.id
_entity.type
_entity.pdbx_description
1 polymer ?
#
loop_
_entity_poly.entity_id
_entity_poly.type
_entity_poly.pdbx_seq_one_letter_code
_entity_poly.pdbx_strand_id
1 'polypeptide(L)'
;MTHRLSLRRLALCLALITAGLTAGAQAANEQYFPLQSYRVGPYAAGGSGFFGGFIDYLQYINANGGVNGVKLTWSECETEYVVEKGVECYERLKGGLNGAPAAATNPLSVGIAYATLERSTADKLPLITINHGRTDSTDGSVFPYVFPLQLNPYSEVSAIINYIGQREGGADKLKGKKIAVLYHGSPYGKETNGVLQTLAKNAGFELTLLEVPHPGNEQQSQWLNIRRLKPDWVILRGWGVMNPVALKSAQKVGYPADHIIGNIWSNSEEDVVPAGAAAKGFISITTHPSGTDFPVLQGIAQSVVNAGKGNLADPKRFGTVYYNLGVVNGILNVEALRLAQEKYGQKPLTGEQVRWGFEHLNLDDARLQALGAKGLVQPLKLSCADHEGGGAVRFQQWDGQRWNLISDWVQADRALLRPIIEASAAGYAKEKGITPRDCSQEQ
;
A
#
# COMPACT_ATOMS: atom_id res chain seq x y z
N MET A 1 44.80 -55.42 50.13
CA MET A 1 45.29 -54.32 49.30
C MET A 1 44.59 -54.38 47.95
N THR A 2 43.36 -53.89 47.78
CA THR A 2 42.67 -53.71 46.44
C THR A 2 41.29 -53.13 46.69
N HIS A 3 41.13 -51.83 46.98
CA HIS A 3 39.84 -51.16 46.94
C HIS A 3 39.90 -49.61 46.96
N ARG A 4 40.95 -49.00 46.39
CA ARG A 4 41.03 -47.53 46.37
C ARG A 4 41.17 -46.87 44.95
N LEU A 5 40.93 -47.60 43.85
CA LEU A 5 41.13 -47.10 42.48
C LEU A 5 39.87 -46.91 41.65
N SER A 6 38.67 -47.19 42.16
CA SER A 6 37.41 -47.10 41.39
C SER A 6 36.60 -45.79 41.55
N LEU A 7 36.87 -45.02 42.64
CA LEU A 7 36.10 -43.78 42.91
C LEU A 7 36.63 -42.51 42.22
N ARG A 8 37.87 -42.49 41.74
CA ARG A 8 38.43 -41.33 41.05
C ARG A 8 38.12 -41.29 39.58
N ARG A 9 37.69 -42.40 38.93
CA ARG A 9 37.31 -42.46 37.52
C ARG A 9 35.81 -42.15 37.27
N LEU A 10 34.98 -42.28 38.31
CA LEU A 10 33.55 -41.94 38.19
C LEU A 10 33.29 -40.45 38.39
N ALA A 11 34.15 -39.72 39.11
CA ALA A 11 33.99 -38.29 39.32
C ALA A 11 34.44 -37.44 38.12
N LEU A 12 35.29 -37.96 37.20
CA LEU A 12 35.71 -37.26 35.99
C LEU A 12 34.71 -37.40 34.83
N CYS A 13 33.86 -38.44 34.81
CA CYS A 13 32.85 -38.61 33.78
C CYS A 13 31.58 -37.81 34.04
N LEU A 14 31.28 -37.41 35.29
CA LEU A 14 30.11 -36.57 35.61
C LEU A 14 30.36 -35.06 35.40
N ALA A 15 31.63 -34.62 35.44
CA ALA A 15 31.98 -33.22 35.23
C ALA A 15 31.99 -32.78 33.73
N LEU A 16 31.97 -33.73 32.79
CA LEU A 16 31.96 -33.45 31.33
C LEU A 16 30.56 -33.44 30.73
N ILE A 17 29.52 -33.84 31.49
CA ILE A 17 28.11 -33.84 30.98
C ILE A 17 27.35 -32.56 31.30
N THR A 18 27.84 -31.71 32.22
CA THR A 18 27.18 -30.46 32.60
C THR A 18 27.67 -29.20 31.83
N ALA A 19 28.69 -29.34 30.99
CA ALA A 19 29.22 -28.22 30.18
C ALA A 19 28.61 -28.15 28.77
N GLY A 20 27.62 -28.98 28.43
CA GLY A 20 27.09 -29.14 27.06
C GLY A 20 25.67 -28.63 26.80
N LEU A 21 25.01 -27.91 27.71
CA LEU A 21 23.59 -27.57 27.59
C LEU A 21 23.26 -26.09 27.89
N THR A 22 24.11 -25.18 27.50
CA THR A 22 23.72 -23.78 27.30
C THR A 22 24.12 -23.33 25.89
N ALA A 23 23.73 -24.09 24.88
CA ALA A 23 23.46 -23.47 23.59
C ALA A 23 22.17 -22.64 23.78
N GLY A 24 22.33 -21.47 24.36
CA GLY A 24 21.26 -20.47 24.31
C GLY A 24 20.85 -20.39 22.84
N ALA A 25 19.59 -20.65 22.54
CA ALA A 25 19.05 -20.39 21.23
C ALA A 25 19.39 -18.92 20.92
N GLN A 26 20.45 -18.72 20.11
CA GLN A 26 20.82 -17.38 19.67
C GLN A 26 19.60 -16.90 18.91
N ALA A 27 18.94 -15.87 19.43
CA ALA A 27 17.77 -15.29 18.78
C ALA A 27 18.16 -15.06 17.31
N ALA A 28 17.37 -15.59 16.40
CA ALA A 28 17.65 -15.45 14.98
C ALA A 28 17.83 -13.96 14.67
N ASN A 29 18.92 -13.59 13.99
CA ASN A 29 19.15 -12.22 13.57
C ASN A 29 18.25 -11.92 12.35
N GLU A 30 16.94 -12.02 12.57
CA GLU A 30 15.91 -11.96 11.55
C GLU A 30 14.83 -10.97 11.92
N GLN A 31 14.37 -10.20 10.94
CA GLN A 31 13.20 -9.31 11.03
C GLN A 31 12.05 -9.91 10.24
N TYR A 32 10.89 -10.03 10.86
CA TYR A 32 9.72 -10.67 10.25
C TYR A 32 8.71 -9.67 9.68
N PHE A 33 8.17 -9.99 8.50
CA PHE A 33 7.07 -9.28 7.84
C PHE A 33 5.85 -10.20 7.70
N PRO A 34 4.79 -10.02 8.49
CA PRO A 34 3.51 -10.70 8.31
C PRO A 34 2.79 -10.18 7.07
N LEU A 35 2.39 -11.06 6.16
CA LEU A 35 1.70 -10.70 4.91
C LEU A 35 0.29 -11.29 4.91
N GLN A 36 -0.71 -10.42 5.07
CA GLN A 36 -2.13 -10.76 4.93
C GLN A 36 -2.50 -10.68 3.46
N SER A 37 -2.02 -11.66 2.68
CA SER A 37 -2.13 -11.66 1.24
C SER A 37 -3.48 -12.17 0.74
N TYR A 38 -3.76 -11.95 -0.55
CA TYR A 38 -4.84 -12.61 -1.27
C TYR A 38 -4.38 -12.93 -2.70
N ARG A 39 -4.31 -14.23 -2.98
CA ARG A 39 -3.84 -14.80 -4.24
C ARG A 39 -4.96 -15.45 -5.03
N VAL A 40 -6.15 -15.55 -4.45
CA VAL A 40 -7.35 -16.16 -5.05
C VAL A 40 -8.54 -15.21 -4.98
N GLY A 41 -9.59 -15.51 -5.77
CA GLY A 41 -10.82 -14.71 -5.81
C GLY A 41 -10.77 -13.50 -6.76
N PRO A 42 -11.80 -12.63 -6.72
CA PRO A 42 -12.02 -11.57 -7.71
C PRO A 42 -10.96 -10.46 -7.68
N TYR A 43 -10.13 -10.41 -6.66
CA TYR A 43 -9.07 -9.41 -6.46
C TYR A 43 -7.66 -10.00 -6.59
N ALA A 44 -7.55 -11.29 -6.89
CA ALA A 44 -6.29 -12.04 -6.96
C ALA A 44 -5.26 -11.41 -7.91
N ALA A 45 -5.71 -10.80 -9.00
CA ALA A 45 -4.81 -10.18 -9.96
C ALA A 45 -3.98 -9.07 -9.29
N GLY A 46 -4.64 -8.11 -8.61
CA GLY A 46 -3.94 -7.05 -7.89
C GLY A 46 -3.12 -7.58 -6.72
N GLY A 47 -3.69 -8.46 -5.89
CA GLY A 47 -2.99 -9.05 -4.74
C GLY A 47 -1.75 -9.83 -5.15
N SER A 48 -1.83 -10.65 -6.20
CA SER A 48 -0.67 -11.41 -6.69
C SER A 48 0.45 -10.51 -7.20
N GLY A 49 0.13 -9.42 -7.90
CA GLY A 49 1.13 -8.43 -8.33
C GLY A 49 1.82 -7.79 -7.13
N PHE A 50 1.04 -7.20 -6.24
CA PHE A 50 1.55 -6.48 -5.09
C PHE A 50 2.40 -7.36 -4.15
N PHE A 51 1.85 -8.47 -3.66
CA PHE A 51 2.59 -9.34 -2.74
C PHE A 51 3.77 -10.04 -3.43
N GLY A 52 3.67 -10.31 -4.74
CA GLY A 52 4.79 -10.80 -5.54
C GLY A 52 5.96 -9.82 -5.56
N GLY A 53 5.70 -8.56 -5.89
CA GLY A 53 6.71 -7.51 -5.90
C GLY A 53 7.29 -7.23 -4.51
N PHE A 54 6.46 -7.24 -3.47
CA PHE A 54 6.93 -7.06 -2.09
C PHE A 54 7.88 -8.19 -1.65
N ILE A 55 7.50 -9.44 -1.85
CA ILE A 55 8.34 -10.59 -1.50
C ILE A 55 9.63 -10.60 -2.31
N ASP A 56 9.57 -10.33 -3.62
CA ASP A 56 10.75 -10.29 -4.46
C ASP A 56 11.72 -9.19 -4.02
N TYR A 57 11.22 -8.05 -3.55
CA TYR A 57 12.06 -7.01 -2.96
C TYR A 57 12.72 -7.47 -1.65
N LEU A 58 11.98 -8.14 -0.75
CA LEU A 58 12.58 -8.70 0.48
C LEU A 58 13.66 -9.73 0.16
N GLN A 59 13.45 -10.58 -0.86
CA GLN A 59 14.46 -11.52 -1.33
C GLN A 59 15.69 -10.82 -1.92
N TYR A 60 15.47 -9.74 -2.69
CA TYR A 60 16.55 -8.90 -3.23
C TYR A 60 17.41 -8.29 -2.11
N ILE A 61 16.80 -7.75 -1.07
CA ILE A 61 17.52 -7.22 0.10
C ILE A 61 18.31 -8.32 0.78
N ASN A 62 17.74 -9.51 0.97
CA ASN A 62 18.46 -10.66 1.54
C ASN A 62 19.64 -11.12 0.66
N ALA A 63 19.50 -11.11 -0.65
CA ALA A 63 20.58 -11.44 -1.57
C ALA A 63 21.76 -10.44 -1.48
N ASN A 64 21.49 -9.22 -0.98
CA ASN A 64 22.48 -8.18 -0.73
C ASN A 64 22.89 -8.04 0.75
N GLY A 65 22.70 -9.08 1.57
CA GLY A 65 23.17 -9.14 2.95
C GLY A 65 22.14 -8.69 4.00
N GLY A 66 20.89 -8.47 3.63
CA GLY A 66 19.83 -8.04 4.55
C GLY A 66 19.90 -6.55 4.88
N VAL A 67 19.18 -6.12 5.92
CA VAL A 67 19.22 -4.73 6.40
C VAL A 67 20.24 -4.63 7.53
N ASN A 68 21.41 -4.05 7.25
CA ASN A 68 22.53 -3.99 8.20
C ASN A 68 22.89 -5.35 8.81
N GLY A 69 22.88 -6.41 7.98
CA GLY A 69 23.18 -7.80 8.42
C GLY A 69 21.99 -8.54 9.04
N VAL A 70 20.83 -7.90 9.21
CA VAL A 70 19.60 -8.55 9.67
C VAL A 70 18.86 -9.12 8.46
N LYS A 71 18.60 -10.43 8.47
CA LYS A 71 17.87 -11.11 7.40
C LYS A 71 16.37 -10.82 7.50
N LEU A 72 15.70 -10.66 6.38
CA LEU A 72 14.26 -10.48 6.32
C LEU A 72 13.55 -11.82 6.13
N THR A 73 12.53 -12.07 6.93
CA THR A 73 11.68 -13.25 6.82
C THR A 73 10.21 -12.83 6.68
N TRP A 74 9.40 -13.68 6.11
CA TRP A 74 7.97 -13.42 5.92
C TRP A 74 7.17 -14.72 5.93
N SER A 75 5.88 -14.59 6.13
CA SER A 75 4.91 -15.63 5.81
C SER A 75 3.63 -15.02 5.28
N GLU A 76 3.03 -15.67 4.30
CA GLU A 76 1.74 -15.29 3.75
C GLU A 76 0.61 -16.00 4.50
N CYS A 77 -0.48 -15.28 4.72
CA CYS A 77 -1.74 -15.81 5.17
C CYS A 77 -2.81 -15.37 4.19
N GLU A 78 -3.43 -16.34 3.48
CA GLU A 78 -4.44 -16.09 2.47
C GLU A 78 -5.74 -15.58 3.10
N THR A 79 -6.15 -14.38 2.74
CA THR A 79 -7.36 -13.73 3.26
C THR A 79 -8.55 -13.82 2.30
N GLU A 80 -8.32 -14.13 1.03
CA GLU A 80 -9.33 -14.04 -0.03
C GLU A 80 -10.02 -12.66 -0.11
N TYR A 81 -9.39 -11.64 0.44
CA TYR A 81 -9.97 -10.29 0.64
C TYR A 81 -11.18 -10.28 1.59
N VAL A 82 -11.34 -11.29 2.45
CA VAL A 82 -12.42 -11.43 3.44
C VAL A 82 -11.96 -10.88 4.78
N VAL A 83 -12.77 -10.02 5.39
CA VAL A 83 -12.39 -9.28 6.61
C VAL A 83 -12.12 -10.23 7.78
N GLU A 84 -12.99 -11.22 8.00
CA GLU A 84 -12.87 -12.20 9.09
C GLU A 84 -11.57 -13.01 8.98
N LYS A 85 -11.23 -13.47 7.76
CA LYS A 85 -9.96 -14.16 7.48
C LYS A 85 -8.77 -13.23 7.70
N GLY A 86 -8.90 -11.96 7.31
CA GLY A 86 -7.87 -10.94 7.55
C GLY A 86 -7.59 -10.72 9.02
N VAL A 87 -8.62 -10.66 9.86
CA VAL A 87 -8.48 -10.56 11.32
C VAL A 87 -7.83 -11.82 11.89
N GLU A 88 -8.24 -13.02 11.47
CA GLU A 88 -7.60 -14.28 11.87
C GLU A 88 -6.11 -14.30 11.50
N CYS A 89 -5.79 -13.93 10.25
CA CYS A 89 -4.41 -13.82 9.78
C CYS A 89 -3.59 -12.85 10.62
N TYR A 90 -4.16 -11.68 10.97
CA TYR A 90 -3.52 -10.71 11.83
C TYR A 90 -3.16 -11.32 13.20
N GLU A 91 -4.14 -11.91 13.88
CA GLU A 91 -3.94 -12.50 15.22
C GLU A 91 -2.89 -13.62 15.20
N ARG A 92 -2.85 -14.42 14.14
CA ARG A 92 -1.89 -15.51 14.00
C ARG A 92 -0.47 -15.05 13.73
N LEU A 93 -0.29 -13.93 13.00
CA LEU A 93 1.02 -13.49 12.51
C LEU A 93 1.64 -12.35 13.33
N LYS A 94 0.87 -11.58 14.07
CA LYS A 94 1.31 -10.36 14.77
C LYS A 94 2.45 -10.58 15.78
N GLY A 95 2.53 -11.77 16.36
CA GLY A 95 3.52 -12.12 17.38
C GLY A 95 4.92 -12.38 16.85
N GLY A 96 5.13 -12.34 15.54
CA GLY A 96 6.42 -12.68 14.94
C GLY A 96 6.52 -14.14 14.50
N LEU A 97 7.70 -14.56 14.04
CA LEU A 97 7.99 -15.90 13.53
C LEU A 97 9.32 -16.42 14.10
N ASN A 98 9.31 -17.58 14.76
CA ASN A 98 10.53 -18.23 15.30
C ASN A 98 11.41 -17.30 16.16
N GLY A 99 10.80 -16.39 16.91
CA GLY A 99 11.50 -15.39 17.74
C GLY A 99 11.89 -14.10 16.99
N ALA A 100 11.71 -14.02 15.68
CA ALA A 100 11.87 -12.78 14.92
C ALA A 100 10.64 -11.88 15.13
N PRO A 101 10.80 -10.63 15.60
CA PRO A 101 9.67 -9.73 15.84
C PRO A 101 9.06 -9.24 14.52
N ALA A 102 7.73 -8.99 14.52
CA ALA A 102 7.05 -8.39 13.39
C ALA A 102 7.42 -6.90 13.26
N ALA A 103 7.78 -6.47 12.04
CA ALA A 103 8.12 -5.09 11.74
C ALA A 103 6.88 -4.21 11.52
N ALA A 104 6.00 -4.65 10.63
CA ALA A 104 4.78 -3.98 10.23
C ALA A 104 3.82 -4.98 9.57
N THR A 105 2.52 -4.69 9.58
CA THR A 105 1.51 -5.46 8.85
C THR A 105 1.02 -4.69 7.62
N ASN A 106 0.76 -5.40 6.53
CA ASN A 106 0.45 -4.82 5.21
C ASN A 106 -0.77 -5.53 4.58
N PRO A 107 -2.03 -5.28 5.03
CA PRO A 107 -3.18 -6.07 4.61
C PRO A 107 -3.68 -5.79 3.19
N LEU A 108 -3.30 -4.71 2.54
CA LEU A 108 -3.78 -4.24 1.23
C LEU A 108 -5.32 -4.37 1.08
N SER A 109 -6.05 -4.09 2.13
CA SER A 109 -7.53 -4.15 2.18
C SER A 109 -8.06 -3.16 3.21
N VAL A 110 -8.92 -2.23 2.75
CA VAL A 110 -9.53 -1.22 3.65
C VAL A 110 -10.39 -1.88 4.73
N GLY A 111 -11.15 -2.91 4.38
CA GLY A 111 -11.98 -3.62 5.35
C GLY A 111 -11.16 -4.31 6.44
N ILE A 112 -10.07 -4.98 6.07
CA ILE A 112 -9.17 -5.63 7.02
C ILE A 112 -8.43 -4.56 7.85
N ALA A 113 -7.95 -3.48 7.21
CA ALA A 113 -7.28 -2.38 7.91
C ALA A 113 -8.19 -1.78 9.00
N TYR A 114 -9.47 -1.53 8.69
CA TYR A 114 -10.44 -1.01 9.68
C TYR A 114 -10.67 -1.99 10.84
N ALA A 115 -10.79 -3.28 10.53
CA ALA A 115 -11.04 -4.32 11.54
C ALA A 115 -9.82 -4.58 12.45
N THR A 116 -8.61 -4.27 11.98
CA THR A 116 -7.35 -4.51 12.73
C THR A 116 -6.73 -3.22 13.30
N LEU A 117 -7.25 -2.05 12.99
CA LEU A 117 -6.70 -0.75 13.37
C LEU A 117 -6.46 -0.60 14.88
N GLU A 118 -7.50 -0.85 15.70
CA GLU A 118 -7.39 -0.73 17.16
C GLU A 118 -6.46 -1.80 17.73
N ARG A 119 -6.47 -3.01 17.14
CA ARG A 119 -5.58 -4.11 17.53
C ARG A 119 -4.12 -3.78 17.25
N SER A 120 -3.80 -3.29 16.04
CA SER A 120 -2.43 -2.92 15.66
C SER A 120 -1.87 -1.81 16.54
N THR A 121 -2.73 -0.86 16.94
CA THR A 121 -2.37 0.20 17.90
C THR A 121 -2.10 -0.37 19.29
N ALA A 122 -2.94 -1.27 19.80
CA ALA A 122 -2.73 -1.92 21.09
C ALA A 122 -1.50 -2.83 21.11
N ASP A 123 -1.24 -3.54 20.01
CA ASP A 123 -0.07 -4.41 19.83
C ASP A 123 1.20 -3.63 19.48
N LYS A 124 1.11 -2.30 19.28
CA LYS A 124 2.22 -1.43 18.86
C LYS A 124 2.88 -1.90 17.55
N LEU A 125 2.08 -2.40 16.62
CA LEU A 125 2.52 -2.90 15.32
C LEU A 125 2.07 -1.96 14.21
N PRO A 126 2.97 -1.32 13.44
CA PRO A 126 2.59 -0.46 12.31
C PRO A 126 1.68 -1.18 11.32
N LEU A 127 0.57 -0.54 10.97
CA LEU A 127 -0.41 -0.95 9.96
C LEU A 127 -0.21 -0.09 8.73
N ILE A 128 0.32 -0.68 7.67
CA ILE A 128 0.65 0.02 6.43
C ILE A 128 -0.52 -0.10 5.46
N THR A 129 -1.08 1.04 5.07
CA THR A 129 -2.19 1.13 4.13
C THR A 129 -1.80 1.96 2.90
N ILE A 130 -0.69 1.56 2.26
CA ILE A 130 -0.18 2.28 1.10
C ILE A 130 -1.26 2.58 0.07
N ASN A 131 -1.44 3.86 -0.27
CA ASN A 131 -2.44 4.35 -1.24
C ASN A 131 -3.89 3.98 -0.92
N HIS A 132 -4.21 3.57 0.31
CA HIS A 132 -5.59 3.24 0.70
C HIS A 132 -5.81 3.39 2.20
N GLY A 133 -7.00 3.01 2.64
CA GLY A 133 -7.37 2.97 4.03
C GLY A 133 -7.94 4.29 4.53
N ARG A 134 -8.02 4.41 5.81
CA ARG A 134 -8.67 5.50 6.52
C ARG A 134 -7.89 6.82 6.35
N THR A 135 -8.48 7.80 5.65
CA THR A 135 -7.78 9.05 5.31
C THR A 135 -7.36 9.86 6.53
N ASP A 136 -8.19 9.89 7.58
CA ASP A 136 -7.86 10.62 8.81
C ASP A 136 -6.71 9.99 9.60
N SER A 137 -6.28 8.77 9.27
CA SER A 137 -5.04 8.19 9.80
C SER A 137 -3.76 8.88 9.27
N THR A 138 -3.88 9.80 8.31
CA THR A 138 -2.82 10.74 7.96
C THR A 138 -2.35 11.55 9.18
N ASP A 139 -3.26 11.83 10.13
CA ASP A 139 -2.93 12.48 11.40
C ASP A 139 -2.39 11.45 12.41
N GLY A 140 -1.08 11.29 12.44
CA GLY A 140 -0.42 10.35 13.35
C GLY A 140 -0.48 10.76 14.82
N SER A 141 -0.89 11.97 15.15
CA SER A 141 -1.14 12.35 16.55
C SER A 141 -2.27 11.52 17.17
N VAL A 142 -3.26 11.15 16.37
CA VAL A 142 -4.40 10.30 16.75
C VAL A 142 -4.18 8.84 16.37
N PHE A 143 -3.54 8.60 15.21
CA PHE A 143 -3.33 7.26 14.66
C PHE A 143 -1.84 6.88 14.61
N PRO A 144 -1.17 6.69 15.77
CA PRO A 144 0.28 6.55 15.84
C PRO A 144 0.84 5.33 15.10
N TYR A 145 0.02 4.33 14.80
CA TYR A 145 0.44 3.08 14.16
C TYR A 145 -0.20 2.82 12.80
N VAL A 146 -0.86 3.81 12.17
CA VAL A 146 -1.49 3.64 10.85
C VAL A 146 -0.86 4.59 9.84
N PHE A 147 -0.38 4.05 8.72
CA PHE A 147 0.41 4.78 7.74
C PHE A 147 -0.16 4.65 6.33
N PRO A 148 -1.00 5.61 5.86
CA PRO A 148 -1.48 5.68 4.47
C PRO A 148 -0.42 6.29 3.57
N LEU A 149 0.68 5.57 3.41
CA LEU A 149 1.88 6.01 2.71
C LEU A 149 1.59 6.48 1.29
N GLN A 150 2.29 7.54 0.85
CA GLN A 150 2.30 8.16 -0.47
C GLN A 150 1.04 8.93 -0.86
N LEU A 151 -0.14 8.35 -0.70
CA LEU A 151 -1.39 8.92 -1.20
C LEU A 151 -2.57 8.44 -0.36
N ASN A 152 -3.29 9.36 0.28
CA ASN A 152 -4.55 9.04 0.91
C ASN A 152 -5.73 9.23 -0.07
N PRO A 153 -6.89 8.61 0.18
CA PRO A 153 -8.06 8.71 -0.72
C PRO A 153 -8.57 10.13 -0.98
N TYR A 154 -8.43 11.06 -0.04
CA TYR A 154 -8.86 12.45 -0.25
C TYR A 154 -7.90 13.20 -1.16
N SER A 155 -6.58 13.01 -0.97
CA SER A 155 -5.56 13.53 -1.88
C SER A 155 -5.74 13.00 -3.29
N GLU A 156 -6.07 11.71 -3.42
CA GLU A 156 -6.35 11.06 -4.70
C GLU A 156 -7.45 11.79 -5.49
N VAL A 157 -8.64 11.92 -4.90
CA VAL A 157 -9.77 12.53 -5.63
C VAL A 157 -9.58 14.03 -5.83
N SER A 158 -8.92 14.73 -4.92
CA SER A 158 -8.57 16.14 -5.08
C SER A 158 -7.64 16.36 -6.28
N ALA A 159 -6.60 15.54 -6.42
CA ALA A 159 -5.71 15.60 -7.58
C ALA A 159 -6.44 15.27 -8.90
N ILE A 160 -7.37 14.30 -8.89
CA ILE A 160 -8.21 13.99 -10.06
C ILE A 160 -9.07 15.20 -10.45
N ILE A 161 -9.73 15.86 -9.50
CA ILE A 161 -10.54 17.05 -9.78
C ILE A 161 -9.67 18.21 -10.30
N ASN A 162 -8.48 18.40 -9.72
CA ASN A 162 -7.53 19.40 -10.22
C ASN A 162 -7.11 19.13 -11.67
N TYR A 163 -6.84 17.87 -12.01
CA TYR A 163 -6.50 17.48 -13.37
C TYR A 163 -7.67 17.69 -14.34
N ILE A 164 -8.91 17.34 -13.97
CA ILE A 164 -10.08 17.63 -14.77
C ILE A 164 -10.18 19.13 -15.05
N GLY A 165 -9.98 19.96 -14.01
CA GLY A 165 -9.93 21.42 -14.18
C GLY A 165 -8.87 21.88 -15.18
N GLN A 166 -7.66 21.31 -15.12
CA GLN A 166 -6.59 21.62 -16.10
C GLN A 166 -7.00 21.20 -17.53
N ARG A 167 -7.63 20.05 -17.69
CA ARG A 167 -8.12 19.56 -18.99
C ARG A 167 -9.24 20.42 -19.57
N GLU A 168 -10.07 21.01 -18.72
CA GLU A 168 -11.16 21.93 -19.11
C GLU A 168 -10.68 23.37 -19.34
N GLY A 169 -9.40 23.69 -19.06
CA GLY A 169 -8.82 25.02 -19.27
C GLY A 169 -8.77 25.90 -18.03
N GLY A 170 -9.02 25.37 -16.85
CA GLY A 170 -8.92 26.04 -15.57
C GLY A 170 -9.91 25.54 -14.52
N ALA A 171 -9.61 25.75 -13.25
CA ALA A 171 -10.48 25.33 -12.14
C ALA A 171 -11.88 26.02 -12.22
N ASP A 172 -11.94 27.24 -12.72
CA ASP A 172 -13.19 27.98 -12.92
C ASP A 172 -14.11 27.35 -13.99
N LYS A 173 -13.55 26.54 -14.89
CA LYS A 173 -14.29 25.83 -15.95
C LYS A 173 -14.98 24.57 -15.43
N LEU A 174 -14.74 24.17 -14.20
CA LEU A 174 -15.47 23.06 -13.58
C LEU A 174 -16.93 23.44 -13.27
N LYS A 175 -17.24 24.72 -13.12
CA LYS A 175 -18.61 25.16 -12.80
C LYS A 175 -19.61 24.70 -13.85
N GLY A 176 -20.62 23.96 -13.41
CA GLY A 176 -21.67 23.39 -14.26
C GLY A 176 -21.29 22.14 -15.04
N LYS A 177 -20.04 21.65 -14.94
CA LYS A 177 -19.64 20.35 -15.48
C LYS A 177 -20.31 19.22 -14.72
N LYS A 178 -20.60 18.12 -15.40
CA LYS A 178 -21.19 16.92 -14.79
C LYS A 178 -20.12 15.87 -14.60
N ILE A 179 -19.88 15.48 -13.37
CA ILE A 179 -18.93 14.42 -13.02
C ILE A 179 -19.69 13.28 -12.35
N ALA A 180 -19.63 12.10 -12.93
CA ALA A 180 -20.14 10.87 -12.32
C ALA A 180 -19.00 10.10 -11.68
N VAL A 181 -19.22 9.56 -10.48
CA VAL A 181 -18.27 8.69 -9.79
C VAL A 181 -18.87 7.29 -9.70
N LEU A 182 -18.27 6.36 -10.42
CA LEU A 182 -18.63 4.95 -10.36
C LEU A 182 -17.73 4.29 -9.31
N TYR A 183 -18.29 3.95 -8.13
CA TYR A 183 -17.49 3.48 -7.02
C TYR A 183 -17.88 2.09 -6.52
N HIS A 184 -16.88 1.35 -6.03
CA HIS A 184 -17.04 0.01 -5.48
C HIS A 184 -17.85 0.03 -4.18
N GLY A 185 -18.84 -0.84 -4.05
CA GLY A 185 -19.78 -0.92 -2.93
C GLY A 185 -19.16 -1.50 -1.65
N SER A 186 -18.03 -0.95 -1.20
CA SER A 186 -17.29 -1.36 -0.01
C SER A 186 -16.82 -0.13 0.78
N PRO A 187 -16.29 -0.30 2.00
CA PRO A 187 -15.68 0.82 2.74
C PRO A 187 -14.66 1.60 1.90
N TYR A 188 -13.83 0.90 1.12
CA TYR A 188 -12.88 1.50 0.18
C TYR A 188 -13.55 2.45 -0.81
N GLY A 189 -14.59 2.00 -1.52
CA GLY A 189 -15.23 2.81 -2.56
C GLY A 189 -15.99 4.01 -1.99
N LYS A 190 -16.58 3.86 -0.80
CA LYS A 190 -17.43 4.87 -0.15
C LYS A 190 -16.66 6.00 0.53
N GLU A 191 -15.40 5.77 0.85
CA GLU A 191 -14.60 6.68 1.69
C GLU A 191 -14.51 8.11 1.12
N THR A 192 -14.46 8.27 -0.20
CA THR A 192 -14.30 9.57 -0.84
C THR A 192 -15.61 10.33 -1.10
N ASN A 193 -16.78 9.74 -0.82
CA ASN A 193 -18.06 10.36 -1.18
C ASN A 193 -18.25 11.72 -0.50
N GLY A 194 -17.91 11.85 0.78
CA GLY A 194 -18.06 13.10 1.53
C GLY A 194 -17.14 14.21 1.04
N VAL A 195 -15.87 13.91 0.80
CA VAL A 195 -14.92 14.90 0.27
C VAL A 195 -15.26 15.29 -1.16
N LEU A 196 -15.73 14.36 -2.00
CA LEU A 196 -16.19 14.67 -3.36
C LEU A 196 -17.38 15.64 -3.35
N GLN A 197 -18.33 15.50 -2.41
CA GLN A 197 -19.41 16.46 -2.22
C GLN A 197 -18.89 17.85 -1.85
N THR A 198 -17.86 17.91 -0.99
CA THR A 198 -17.20 19.16 -0.61
C THR A 198 -16.51 19.81 -1.80
N LEU A 199 -15.75 19.03 -2.57
CA LEU A 199 -15.07 19.50 -3.79
C LEU A 199 -16.08 19.98 -4.83
N ALA A 200 -17.19 19.26 -5.03
CA ALA A 200 -18.26 19.64 -5.96
C ALA A 200 -18.89 20.98 -5.56
N LYS A 201 -19.21 21.15 -4.28
CA LYS A 201 -19.76 22.40 -3.77
C LYS A 201 -18.80 23.58 -3.98
N ASN A 202 -17.51 23.37 -3.73
CA ASN A 202 -16.50 24.42 -3.81
C ASN A 202 -16.21 24.82 -5.27
N ALA A 203 -16.09 23.83 -6.18
CA ALA A 203 -15.79 24.07 -7.60
C ALA A 203 -17.04 24.29 -8.47
N GLY A 204 -18.24 24.02 -7.95
CA GLY A 204 -19.52 24.27 -8.62
C GLY A 204 -19.85 23.25 -9.72
N PHE A 205 -19.28 22.03 -9.69
CA PHE A 205 -19.67 20.98 -10.62
C PHE A 205 -20.83 20.12 -10.07
N GLU A 206 -21.60 19.51 -10.99
CA GLU A 206 -22.67 18.59 -10.65
C GLU A 206 -22.09 17.20 -10.41
N LEU A 207 -22.24 16.66 -9.19
CA LEU A 207 -21.72 15.35 -8.79
C LEU A 207 -22.83 14.30 -8.80
N THR A 208 -22.61 13.17 -9.45
CA THR A 208 -23.44 11.97 -9.34
C THR A 208 -22.64 10.80 -8.82
N LEU A 209 -23.08 10.22 -7.70
CA LEU A 209 -22.45 9.05 -7.09
C LEU A 209 -23.22 7.78 -7.49
N LEU A 210 -22.54 6.80 -8.08
CA LEU A 210 -23.09 5.54 -8.59
C LEU A 210 -22.37 4.35 -7.93
N GLU A 211 -23.04 3.70 -6.99
CA GLU A 211 -22.52 2.51 -6.33
C GLU A 211 -22.62 1.29 -7.23
N VAL A 212 -21.54 0.53 -7.32
CA VAL A 212 -21.50 -0.79 -7.95
C VAL A 212 -21.38 -1.83 -6.82
N PRO A 213 -22.36 -2.77 -6.71
CA PRO A 213 -22.30 -3.80 -5.68
C PRO A 213 -21.04 -4.65 -5.78
N HIS A 214 -20.45 -5.00 -4.62
CA HIS A 214 -19.33 -5.94 -4.52
C HIS A 214 -19.71 -7.31 -5.13
N PRO A 215 -18.85 -7.97 -5.93
CA PRO A 215 -17.46 -7.62 -6.24
C PRO A 215 -17.26 -6.72 -7.47
N GLY A 216 -18.32 -6.20 -8.08
CA GLY A 216 -18.20 -5.25 -9.19
C GLY A 216 -18.57 -5.81 -10.57
N ASN A 217 -19.10 -7.02 -10.66
CA ASN A 217 -19.50 -7.63 -11.95
C ASN A 217 -20.78 -7.04 -12.53
N GLU A 218 -21.72 -6.60 -11.67
CA GLU A 218 -23.04 -6.15 -12.05
C GLU A 218 -23.08 -4.61 -12.12
N GLN A 219 -22.90 -4.06 -13.34
CA GLN A 219 -22.77 -2.61 -13.56
C GLN A 219 -23.73 -2.06 -14.61
N GLN A 220 -24.60 -2.88 -15.18
CA GLN A 220 -25.43 -2.49 -16.31
C GLN A 220 -26.33 -1.26 -16.00
N SER A 221 -26.95 -1.24 -14.82
CA SER A 221 -27.84 -0.13 -14.42
C SER A 221 -27.06 1.19 -14.25
N GLN A 222 -25.87 1.15 -13.72
CA GLN A 222 -25.01 2.33 -13.53
C GLN A 222 -24.61 2.91 -14.89
N TRP A 223 -24.18 2.07 -15.85
CA TRP A 223 -23.78 2.52 -17.18
C TRP A 223 -24.96 3.02 -18.03
N LEU A 224 -26.18 2.46 -17.85
CA LEU A 224 -27.38 3.02 -18.44
C LEU A 224 -27.72 4.41 -17.86
N ASN A 225 -27.49 4.62 -16.55
CA ASN A 225 -27.60 5.92 -15.92
C ASN A 225 -26.56 6.91 -16.47
N ILE A 226 -25.29 6.52 -16.61
CA ILE A 226 -24.22 7.35 -17.22
C ILE A 226 -24.61 7.75 -18.63
N ARG A 227 -25.11 6.83 -19.46
CA ARG A 227 -25.59 7.12 -20.80
C ARG A 227 -26.73 8.18 -20.82
N ARG A 228 -27.64 8.12 -19.84
CA ARG A 228 -28.74 9.07 -19.71
C ARG A 228 -28.28 10.44 -19.19
N LEU A 229 -27.41 10.47 -18.19
CA LEU A 229 -26.88 11.67 -17.54
C LEU A 229 -25.90 12.43 -18.43
N LYS A 230 -25.20 11.71 -19.34
CA LYS A 230 -24.15 12.25 -20.22
C LYS A 230 -23.16 13.12 -19.43
N PRO A 231 -22.47 12.57 -18.40
CA PRO A 231 -21.49 13.34 -17.67
C PRO A 231 -20.32 13.74 -18.59
N ASP A 232 -19.69 14.88 -18.30
CA ASP A 232 -18.47 15.30 -18.98
C ASP A 232 -17.31 14.36 -18.63
N TRP A 233 -17.27 13.87 -17.39
CA TRP A 233 -16.24 12.95 -16.89
C TRP A 233 -16.83 11.85 -16.02
N VAL A 234 -16.20 10.68 -16.06
CA VAL A 234 -16.47 9.58 -15.14
C VAL A 234 -15.19 9.31 -14.35
N ILE A 235 -15.30 9.32 -13.03
CA ILE A 235 -14.24 8.82 -12.14
C ILE A 235 -14.55 7.37 -11.82
N LEU A 236 -13.65 6.44 -12.18
CA LEU A 236 -13.75 5.03 -11.86
C LEU A 236 -12.97 4.75 -10.58
N ARG A 237 -13.69 4.65 -9.47
CA ARG A 237 -13.14 4.22 -8.18
C ARG A 237 -13.42 2.73 -7.99
N GLY A 238 -12.77 1.94 -8.83
CA GLY A 238 -12.92 0.49 -8.91
C GLY A 238 -11.79 -0.28 -8.25
N TRP A 239 -11.96 -1.59 -8.17
CA TRP A 239 -10.95 -2.54 -7.73
C TRP A 239 -11.19 -3.93 -8.36
N GLY A 240 -10.12 -4.59 -8.79
CA GLY A 240 -10.16 -5.95 -9.32
C GLY A 240 -11.09 -6.10 -10.52
N VAL A 241 -11.95 -7.11 -10.51
CA VAL A 241 -12.85 -7.43 -11.65
C VAL A 241 -13.78 -6.30 -12.06
N MET A 242 -14.03 -5.34 -11.16
CA MET A 242 -14.86 -4.17 -11.47
C MET A 242 -14.29 -3.35 -12.63
N ASN A 243 -12.95 -3.22 -12.71
CA ASN A 243 -12.28 -2.32 -13.65
C ASN A 243 -12.46 -2.74 -15.13
N PRO A 244 -12.07 -3.97 -15.53
CA PRO A 244 -12.30 -4.39 -16.92
C PRO A 244 -13.79 -4.48 -17.29
N VAL A 245 -14.68 -4.78 -16.35
CA VAL A 245 -16.12 -4.78 -16.57
C VAL A 245 -16.63 -3.37 -16.81
N ALA A 246 -16.14 -2.37 -16.07
CA ALA A 246 -16.50 -0.97 -16.26
C ALA A 246 -16.12 -0.48 -17.65
N LEU A 247 -14.90 -0.74 -18.11
CA LEU A 247 -14.44 -0.32 -19.44
C LEU A 247 -15.24 -0.96 -20.58
N LYS A 248 -15.51 -2.28 -20.48
CA LYS A 248 -16.37 -2.97 -21.45
C LYS A 248 -17.81 -2.43 -21.46
N SER A 249 -18.33 -2.08 -20.29
CA SER A 249 -19.69 -1.54 -20.16
C SER A 249 -19.79 -0.11 -20.69
N ALA A 250 -18.75 0.71 -20.49
CA ALA A 250 -18.61 2.04 -21.08
C ALA A 250 -18.68 1.97 -22.61
N GLN A 251 -17.89 1.08 -23.21
CA GLN A 251 -17.89 0.86 -24.66
C GLN A 251 -19.29 0.45 -25.18
N LYS A 252 -19.98 -0.46 -24.48
CA LYS A 252 -21.33 -0.92 -24.86
C LYS A 252 -22.37 0.21 -24.88
N VAL A 253 -22.24 1.20 -23.99
CA VAL A 253 -23.16 2.35 -23.95
C VAL A 253 -22.67 3.54 -24.78
N GLY A 254 -21.51 3.41 -25.43
CA GLY A 254 -20.93 4.47 -26.28
C GLY A 254 -20.29 5.60 -25.49
N TYR A 255 -19.86 5.37 -24.24
CA TYR A 255 -19.14 6.36 -23.44
C TYR A 255 -17.62 6.29 -23.74
N PRO A 256 -16.96 7.42 -24.06
CA PRO A 256 -15.57 7.42 -24.49
C PRO A 256 -14.62 7.11 -23.34
N ALA A 257 -13.63 6.23 -23.57
CA ALA A 257 -12.69 5.79 -22.55
C ALA A 257 -11.74 6.91 -22.08
N ASP A 258 -11.43 7.88 -22.94
CA ASP A 258 -10.58 9.05 -22.65
C ASP A 258 -11.27 10.13 -21.80
N HIS A 259 -12.53 9.94 -21.46
CA HIS A 259 -13.31 10.70 -20.48
C HIS A 259 -13.57 9.91 -19.19
N ILE A 260 -12.90 8.75 -19.02
CA ILE A 260 -12.89 7.98 -17.78
C ILE A 260 -11.53 8.12 -17.12
N ILE A 261 -11.53 8.55 -15.85
CA ILE A 261 -10.31 8.62 -15.05
C ILE A 261 -10.39 7.56 -13.95
N GLY A 262 -9.50 6.56 -14.02
CA GLY A 262 -9.33 5.56 -12.99
C GLY A 262 -8.54 6.09 -11.81
N ASN A 263 -8.86 5.57 -10.65
CA ASN A 263 -8.09 5.83 -9.43
C ASN A 263 -6.80 4.97 -9.38
N ILE A 264 -6.08 5.05 -8.26
CA ILE A 264 -4.80 4.31 -8.07
C ILE A 264 -4.96 2.78 -8.13
N TRP A 265 -6.17 2.24 -7.97
CA TRP A 265 -6.50 0.81 -8.01
C TRP A 265 -7.22 0.40 -9.31
N SER A 266 -7.12 1.23 -10.34
CA SER A 266 -7.62 1.00 -11.71
C SER A 266 -6.55 1.36 -12.74
N ASN A 267 -5.27 1.18 -12.41
CA ASN A 267 -4.16 1.78 -13.14
C ASN A 267 -3.14 0.76 -13.67
N SER A 268 -3.43 -0.53 -13.55
CA SER A 268 -2.48 -1.57 -13.93
C SER A 268 -2.87 -2.30 -15.21
N GLU A 269 -1.93 -3.00 -15.80
CA GLU A 269 -2.11 -3.88 -16.95
C GLU A 269 -3.19 -4.93 -16.69
N GLU A 270 -3.29 -5.41 -15.45
CA GLU A 270 -4.31 -6.36 -15.00
C GLU A 270 -5.73 -5.82 -15.07
N ASP A 271 -5.89 -4.49 -15.08
CA ASP A 271 -7.20 -3.81 -15.20
C ASP A 271 -7.60 -3.60 -16.67
N VAL A 272 -6.63 -3.29 -17.53
CA VAL A 272 -6.90 -2.85 -18.90
C VAL A 272 -6.75 -3.96 -19.94
N VAL A 273 -5.81 -4.88 -19.78
CA VAL A 273 -5.58 -5.99 -20.74
C VAL A 273 -6.84 -6.87 -20.88
N PRO A 274 -7.53 -7.27 -19.80
CA PRO A 274 -8.78 -8.05 -19.93
C PRO A 274 -9.93 -7.27 -20.57
N ALA A 275 -9.88 -5.93 -20.59
CA ALA A 275 -10.89 -5.11 -21.26
C ALA A 275 -10.65 -5.01 -22.78
N GLY A 276 -9.44 -5.34 -23.26
CA GLY A 276 -9.10 -5.31 -24.67
C GLY A 276 -9.27 -3.94 -25.31
N ALA A 277 -9.87 -3.86 -26.47
CA ALA A 277 -10.08 -2.61 -27.21
C ALA A 277 -10.89 -1.54 -26.42
N ALA A 278 -11.72 -1.97 -25.46
CA ALA A 278 -12.52 -1.06 -24.65
C ALA A 278 -11.66 -0.19 -23.70
N ALA A 279 -10.43 -0.60 -23.42
CA ALA A 279 -9.54 0.16 -22.55
C ALA A 279 -8.73 1.23 -23.31
N LYS A 280 -8.65 1.20 -24.64
CA LYS A 280 -7.83 2.15 -25.38
C LYS A 280 -8.31 3.59 -25.16
N GLY A 281 -7.42 4.45 -24.71
CA GLY A 281 -7.72 5.84 -24.36
C GLY A 281 -8.02 6.06 -22.86
N PHE A 282 -8.27 4.99 -22.08
CA PHE A 282 -8.55 5.09 -20.64
C PHE A 282 -7.39 5.79 -19.91
N ILE A 283 -7.76 6.76 -19.06
CA ILE A 283 -6.82 7.53 -18.25
C ILE A 283 -6.88 6.99 -16.83
N SER A 284 -5.73 6.91 -16.16
CA SER A 284 -5.69 6.60 -14.74
C SER A 284 -4.58 7.38 -14.04
N ILE A 285 -4.67 7.48 -12.71
CA ILE A 285 -3.59 8.07 -11.92
C ILE A 285 -2.54 7.01 -11.58
N THR A 286 -1.32 7.48 -11.31
CA THR A 286 -0.26 6.64 -10.75
C THR A 286 0.67 7.44 -9.84
N THR A 287 1.19 6.79 -8.77
CA THR A 287 2.28 7.30 -7.95
C THR A 287 3.63 6.69 -8.35
N HIS A 288 3.61 5.68 -9.21
CA HIS A 288 4.77 4.93 -9.70
C HIS A 288 4.44 4.35 -11.09
N PRO A 289 5.35 4.42 -12.06
CA PRO A 289 5.10 3.91 -13.41
C PRO A 289 5.22 2.39 -13.49
N SER A 290 4.67 1.81 -14.56
CA SER A 290 5.03 0.47 -15.03
C SER A 290 6.41 0.46 -15.69
N GLY A 291 6.91 -0.73 -15.99
CA GLY A 291 8.19 -0.94 -16.68
C GLY A 291 9.26 -1.48 -15.76
N THR A 292 10.38 -1.85 -16.38
CA THR A 292 11.51 -2.53 -15.71
C THR A 292 12.81 -1.73 -15.77
N ASP A 293 12.79 -0.53 -16.32
CA ASP A 293 13.98 0.29 -16.58
C ASP A 293 14.48 1.05 -15.35
N PHE A 294 14.29 0.46 -14.17
CA PHE A 294 14.75 1.00 -12.89
C PHE A 294 15.85 0.10 -12.33
N PRO A 295 16.99 0.65 -11.85
CA PRO A 295 18.08 -0.17 -11.34
C PRO A 295 17.66 -1.17 -10.26
N VAL A 296 16.73 -0.81 -9.36
CA VAL A 296 16.20 -1.73 -8.36
C VAL A 296 15.46 -2.92 -8.98
N LEU A 297 14.64 -2.69 -10.02
CA LEU A 297 13.95 -3.78 -10.73
C LEU A 297 14.93 -4.65 -11.52
N GLN A 298 15.96 -4.06 -12.13
CA GLN A 298 17.02 -4.82 -12.80
C GLN A 298 17.78 -5.69 -11.79
N GLY A 299 18.06 -5.17 -10.59
CA GLY A 299 18.67 -5.93 -9.50
C GLY A 299 17.79 -7.10 -9.03
N ILE A 300 16.49 -6.89 -8.89
CA ILE A 300 15.52 -7.95 -8.58
C ILE A 300 15.48 -8.99 -9.70
N ALA A 301 15.42 -8.55 -10.96
CA ALA A 301 15.44 -9.46 -12.11
C ALA A 301 16.66 -10.37 -12.06
N GLN A 302 17.86 -9.80 -11.84
CA GLN A 302 19.11 -10.54 -11.84
C GLN A 302 19.24 -11.53 -10.68
N SER A 303 18.96 -11.08 -9.45
CA SER A 303 19.27 -11.84 -8.23
C SER A 303 18.11 -12.70 -7.71
N VAL A 304 16.88 -12.42 -8.15
CA VAL A 304 15.67 -13.12 -7.69
C VAL A 304 14.98 -13.84 -8.84
N VAL A 305 14.50 -13.11 -9.85
CA VAL A 305 13.65 -13.69 -10.91
C VAL A 305 14.45 -14.66 -11.78
N ASN A 306 15.60 -14.23 -12.32
CA ASN A 306 16.47 -15.08 -13.17
C ASN A 306 17.14 -16.21 -12.37
N ALA A 307 17.20 -16.09 -11.04
CA ALA A 307 17.67 -17.16 -10.16
C ALA A 307 16.56 -18.18 -9.82
N GLY A 308 15.36 -18.08 -10.42
CA GLY A 308 14.23 -18.97 -10.21
C GLY A 308 13.55 -18.83 -8.85
N LYS A 309 13.74 -17.68 -8.17
CA LYS A 309 13.19 -17.40 -6.83
C LYS A 309 12.02 -16.41 -6.86
N GLY A 310 11.65 -15.89 -8.05
CA GLY A 310 10.58 -14.91 -8.20
C GLY A 310 9.24 -15.41 -7.69
N ASN A 311 8.46 -14.53 -7.11
CA ASN A 311 7.19 -14.85 -6.44
C ASN A 311 5.95 -14.57 -7.31
N LEU A 312 6.11 -14.45 -8.62
CA LEU A 312 5.00 -14.33 -9.57
C LEU A 312 4.72 -15.70 -10.24
N ALA A 313 3.46 -16.12 -10.22
CA ALA A 313 3.02 -17.30 -10.97
C ALA A 313 3.13 -17.10 -12.49
N ASP A 314 2.87 -15.86 -12.97
CA ASP A 314 3.09 -15.45 -14.36
C ASP A 314 4.25 -14.44 -14.43
N PRO A 315 5.44 -14.85 -14.92
CA PRO A 315 6.59 -13.95 -15.02
C PRO A 315 6.38 -12.73 -15.92
N LYS A 316 5.40 -12.76 -16.83
CA LYS A 316 5.06 -11.62 -17.69
C LYS A 316 4.53 -10.42 -16.91
N ARG A 317 4.12 -10.62 -15.67
CA ARG A 317 3.62 -9.57 -14.78
C ARG A 317 4.75 -8.82 -14.04
N PHE A 318 6.00 -9.21 -14.24
CA PHE A 318 7.16 -8.47 -13.72
C PHE A 318 7.21 -7.08 -14.35
N GLY A 319 7.22 -6.04 -13.51
CA GLY A 319 7.23 -4.65 -13.97
C GLY A 319 5.85 -4.08 -14.30
N THR A 320 4.73 -4.81 -14.11
CA THR A 320 3.38 -4.20 -14.15
C THR A 320 3.19 -3.23 -12.98
N VAL A 321 2.20 -2.35 -13.07
CA VAL A 321 2.00 -1.31 -12.03
C VAL A 321 1.80 -1.94 -10.65
N TYR A 322 0.99 -3.00 -10.50
CA TYR A 322 0.79 -3.63 -9.20
C TYR A 322 2.02 -4.35 -8.67
N TYR A 323 2.83 -4.97 -9.53
CA TYR A 323 4.11 -5.53 -9.11
C TYR A 323 5.04 -4.44 -8.60
N ASN A 324 5.18 -3.36 -9.36
CA ASN A 324 6.01 -2.22 -8.99
C ASN A 324 5.54 -1.56 -7.69
N LEU A 325 4.22 -1.48 -7.44
CA LEU A 325 3.69 -1.02 -6.15
C LEU A 325 4.14 -1.91 -4.99
N GLY A 326 4.17 -3.22 -5.20
CA GLY A 326 4.72 -4.16 -4.21
C GLY A 326 6.19 -3.89 -3.89
N VAL A 327 7.01 -3.64 -4.92
CA VAL A 327 8.41 -3.24 -4.75
C VAL A 327 8.53 -1.91 -4.01
N VAL A 328 7.72 -0.91 -4.38
CA VAL A 328 7.67 0.40 -3.70
C VAL A 328 7.31 0.23 -2.22
N ASN A 329 6.29 -0.57 -1.91
CA ASN A 329 5.91 -0.86 -0.53
C ASN A 329 7.07 -1.53 0.23
N GLY A 330 7.78 -2.45 -0.41
CA GLY A 330 9.00 -3.07 0.13
C GLY A 330 10.08 -2.04 0.45
N ILE A 331 10.35 -1.11 -0.47
CA ILE A 331 11.33 -0.03 -0.27
C ILE A 331 10.95 0.81 0.96
N LEU A 332 9.69 1.23 1.09
CA LEU A 332 9.23 2.07 2.21
C LEU A 332 9.35 1.34 3.55
N ASN A 333 8.94 0.07 3.62
CA ASN A 333 9.04 -0.75 4.82
C ASN A 333 10.51 -0.99 5.24
N VAL A 334 11.38 -1.31 4.29
CA VAL A 334 12.80 -1.58 4.54
C VAL A 334 13.56 -0.32 4.93
N GLU A 335 13.27 0.83 4.30
CA GLU A 335 13.89 2.10 4.66
C GLU A 335 13.47 2.58 6.05
N ALA A 336 12.21 2.40 6.44
CA ALA A 336 11.77 2.66 7.80
C ALA A 336 12.50 1.77 8.82
N LEU A 337 12.67 0.48 8.53
CA LEU A 337 13.45 -0.44 9.36
C LEU A 337 14.92 -0.01 9.45
N ARG A 338 15.55 0.37 8.32
CA ARG A 338 16.94 0.82 8.27
C ARG A 338 17.16 2.06 9.14
N LEU A 339 16.30 3.06 9.02
CA LEU A 339 16.35 4.27 9.85
C LEU A 339 16.16 3.96 11.34
N ALA A 340 15.21 3.08 11.68
CA ALA A 340 15.02 2.65 13.05
C ALA A 340 16.26 1.92 13.59
N GLN A 341 16.95 1.11 12.77
CA GLN A 341 18.20 0.45 13.17
C GLN A 341 19.36 1.43 13.39
N GLU A 342 19.40 2.57 12.69
CA GLU A 342 20.38 3.62 12.99
C GLU A 342 20.20 4.19 14.40
N LYS A 343 18.95 4.31 14.86
CA LYS A 343 18.63 4.81 16.21
C LYS A 343 18.77 3.73 17.29
N TYR A 344 18.24 2.54 17.05
CA TYR A 344 18.07 1.50 18.08
C TYR A 344 19.08 0.36 17.99
N GLY A 345 20.01 0.41 17.02
CA GLY A 345 21.05 -0.58 16.76
C GLY A 345 20.71 -1.56 15.66
N GLN A 346 21.74 -2.11 15.01
CA GLN A 346 21.66 -3.05 13.88
C GLN A 346 21.25 -4.44 14.35
N LYS A 347 19.99 -4.60 14.67
CA LYS A 347 19.37 -5.82 15.21
C LYS A 347 17.91 -5.90 14.80
N PRO A 348 17.21 -7.04 14.98
CA PRO A 348 15.75 -7.08 14.86
C PRO A 348 15.09 -6.11 15.84
N LEU A 349 14.06 -5.39 15.37
CA LEU A 349 13.39 -4.32 16.09
C LEU A 349 11.91 -4.66 16.33
N THR A 350 11.36 -4.15 17.44
CA THR A 350 9.91 -4.21 17.70
C THR A 350 9.14 -3.29 16.78
N GLY A 351 7.83 -3.54 16.60
CA GLY A 351 6.96 -2.67 15.82
C GLY A 351 6.96 -1.21 16.31
N GLU A 352 7.04 -0.98 17.63
CA GLU A 352 7.16 0.36 18.22
C GLU A 352 8.42 1.10 17.77
N GLN A 353 9.56 0.38 17.68
CA GLN A 353 10.80 0.94 17.17
C GLN A 353 10.73 1.21 15.66
N VAL A 354 10.09 0.30 14.89
CA VAL A 354 9.90 0.48 13.44
C VAL A 354 8.94 1.64 13.14
N ARG A 355 7.91 1.88 13.98
CA ARG A 355 7.05 3.06 13.90
C ARG A 355 7.88 4.35 13.85
N TRP A 356 8.86 4.47 14.74
CA TRP A 356 9.74 5.64 14.74
C TRP A 356 10.43 5.82 13.38
N GLY A 357 10.88 4.73 12.76
CA GLY A 357 11.50 4.77 11.43
C GLY A 357 10.54 5.27 10.35
N PHE A 358 9.27 4.86 10.38
CA PHE A 358 8.27 5.40 9.47
C PHE A 358 8.07 6.90 9.66
N GLU A 359 7.88 7.38 10.89
CA GLU A 359 7.67 8.82 11.17
C GLU A 359 8.88 9.70 10.86
N HIS A 360 10.06 9.12 10.64
CA HIS A 360 11.29 9.82 10.25
C HIS A 360 11.73 9.54 8.82
N LEU A 361 10.87 8.83 8.04
CA LEU A 361 11.18 8.50 6.66
C LEU A 361 11.27 9.77 5.81
N ASN A 362 12.43 9.97 5.19
CA ASN A 362 12.68 11.06 4.25
C ASN A 362 13.40 10.49 3.02
N LEU A 363 12.64 10.25 1.95
CA LEU A 363 13.15 9.77 0.69
C LEU A 363 13.23 10.94 -0.29
N ASP A 364 14.35 11.63 -0.28
CA ASP A 364 14.69 12.64 -1.27
C ASP A 364 15.26 12.01 -2.56
N ASP A 365 15.48 12.84 -3.56
CA ASP A 365 16.03 12.40 -4.85
C ASP A 365 17.39 11.69 -4.71
N ALA A 366 18.24 12.14 -3.79
CA ALA A 366 19.56 11.53 -3.57
C ALA A 366 19.43 10.13 -2.98
N ARG A 367 18.54 9.94 -1.99
CA ARG A 367 18.26 8.64 -1.40
C ARG A 367 17.62 7.70 -2.41
N LEU A 368 16.63 8.18 -3.18
CA LEU A 368 16.00 7.39 -4.22
C LEU A 368 16.98 6.98 -5.32
N GLN A 369 17.92 7.84 -5.69
CA GLN A 369 18.99 7.49 -6.62
C GLN A 369 19.90 6.38 -6.05
N ALA A 370 20.26 6.48 -4.78
CA ALA A 370 21.10 5.47 -4.11
C ALA A 370 20.39 4.09 -4.02
N LEU A 371 19.06 4.08 -3.87
CA LEU A 371 18.24 2.87 -3.86
C LEU A 371 17.97 2.31 -5.26
N GLY A 372 18.37 3.01 -6.33
CA GLY A 372 18.01 2.64 -7.70
C GLY A 372 16.51 2.78 -8.01
N ALA A 373 15.81 3.59 -7.22
CA ALA A 373 14.35 3.76 -7.24
C ALA A 373 13.91 5.15 -7.72
N LYS A 374 14.85 6.01 -8.17
CA LYS A 374 14.51 7.33 -8.72
C LYS A 374 13.63 7.19 -9.95
N GLY A 375 12.52 7.90 -9.96
CA GLY A 375 11.49 7.82 -11.01
C GLY A 375 10.47 6.68 -10.81
N LEU A 376 10.80 5.65 -10.01
CA LEU A 376 9.86 4.63 -9.57
C LEU A 376 9.09 5.06 -8.33
N VAL A 377 9.77 5.62 -7.34
CA VAL A 377 9.17 6.14 -6.10
C VAL A 377 9.16 7.67 -6.16
N GLN A 378 8.05 8.29 -5.78
CA GLN A 378 8.03 9.75 -5.61
C GLN A 378 8.79 10.14 -4.33
N PRO A 379 9.50 11.29 -4.33
CA PRO A 379 10.03 11.83 -3.09
C PRO A 379 8.93 12.02 -2.05
N LEU A 380 9.19 11.60 -0.82
CA LEU A 380 8.22 11.74 0.27
C LEU A 380 8.93 11.94 1.60
N LYS A 381 8.25 12.64 2.51
CA LYS A 381 8.72 12.84 3.88
C LYS A 381 7.56 12.65 4.84
N LEU A 382 7.71 11.70 5.76
CA LEU A 382 6.75 11.44 6.83
C LEU A 382 7.13 12.20 8.10
N SER A 383 6.16 12.35 8.98
CA SER A 383 6.35 12.87 10.34
C SER A 383 5.22 12.36 11.24
N CYS A 384 5.35 12.55 12.56
CA CYS A 384 4.25 12.28 13.49
C CYS A 384 2.94 12.97 13.07
N ALA A 385 3.00 14.18 12.52
CA ALA A 385 1.81 14.92 12.09
C ALA A 385 1.31 14.54 10.69
N ASP A 386 2.09 13.84 9.89
CA ASP A 386 1.74 13.50 8.50
C ASP A 386 2.28 12.13 8.10
N HIS A 387 1.40 11.13 8.14
CA HIS A 387 1.69 9.74 7.75
C HIS A 387 1.48 9.46 6.26
N GLU A 388 1.04 10.45 5.46
CA GLU A 388 0.93 10.33 4.00
C GLU A 388 2.26 10.65 3.30
N GLY A 389 2.84 11.80 3.63
CA GLY A 389 4.14 12.25 3.15
C GLY A 389 4.22 12.68 1.68
N GLY A 390 3.18 12.42 0.88
CA GLY A 390 3.13 12.67 -0.56
C GLY A 390 1.94 13.53 -0.97
N GLY A 391 0.91 12.91 -1.57
CA GLY A 391 -0.32 13.57 -2.00
C GLY A 391 -0.28 14.10 -3.45
N ALA A 392 0.73 13.68 -4.24
CA ALA A 392 0.82 13.98 -5.67
C ALA A 392 0.64 12.72 -6.50
N VAL A 393 0.07 12.89 -7.68
CA VAL A 393 -0.09 11.82 -8.67
C VAL A 393 0.34 12.29 -10.06
N ARG A 394 0.66 11.35 -10.94
CA ARG A 394 0.74 11.55 -12.38
C ARG A 394 -0.46 10.93 -13.04
N PHE A 395 -0.79 11.41 -14.23
CA PHE A 395 -1.79 10.79 -15.09
C PHE A 395 -1.10 10.00 -16.19
N GLN A 396 -1.65 8.84 -16.48
CA GLN A 396 -1.21 7.95 -17.54
C GLN A 396 -2.40 7.54 -18.39
N GLN A 397 -2.16 7.26 -19.69
CA GLN A 397 -3.18 6.84 -20.62
C GLN A 397 -2.78 5.53 -21.29
N TRP A 398 -3.74 4.61 -21.38
CA TRP A 398 -3.54 3.33 -22.05
C TRP A 398 -3.70 3.46 -23.57
N ASP A 399 -2.67 3.15 -24.35
CA ASP A 399 -2.71 3.24 -25.80
C ASP A 399 -3.23 1.96 -26.49
N GLY A 400 -3.49 0.92 -25.70
CA GLY A 400 -3.90 -0.42 -26.16
C GLY A 400 -2.79 -1.46 -25.98
N GLN A 401 -1.56 -1.03 -25.64
CA GLN A 401 -0.40 -1.90 -25.44
C GLN A 401 0.38 -1.55 -24.17
N ARG A 402 0.49 -0.27 -23.84
CA ARG A 402 1.26 0.22 -22.69
C ARG A 402 0.65 1.49 -22.10
N TRP A 403 1.02 1.75 -20.87
CA TRP A 403 0.76 3.02 -20.21
C TRP A 403 1.76 4.09 -20.67
N ASN A 404 1.26 5.28 -21.02
CA ASN A 404 2.06 6.44 -21.35
C ASN A 404 1.73 7.55 -20.35
N LEU A 405 2.75 8.13 -19.71
CA LEU A 405 2.57 9.29 -18.84
C LEU A 405 2.12 10.48 -19.70
N ILE A 406 1.06 11.16 -19.27
CA ILE A 406 0.43 12.29 -19.97
C ILE A 406 0.38 13.57 -19.13
N SER A 407 0.94 13.56 -17.93
CA SER A 407 1.08 14.74 -17.08
C SER A 407 2.39 14.72 -16.30
N ASP A 408 2.78 15.90 -15.83
CA ASP A 408 3.67 16.06 -14.69
C ASP A 408 2.93 15.72 -13.39
N TRP A 409 3.58 15.92 -12.23
CA TRP A 409 2.96 15.74 -10.93
C TRP A 409 1.82 16.74 -10.69
N VAL A 410 0.64 16.23 -10.42
CA VAL A 410 -0.56 17.00 -10.05
C VAL A 410 -0.76 16.86 -8.54
N GLN A 411 -0.74 17.97 -7.84
CA GLN A 411 -0.89 18.03 -6.40
C GLN A 411 -2.35 18.00 -5.97
N ALA A 412 -2.62 17.37 -4.84
CA ALA A 412 -3.87 17.56 -4.10
C ALA A 412 -3.93 18.97 -3.48
N ASP A 413 -5.12 19.47 -3.25
CA ASP A 413 -5.33 20.69 -2.47
C ASP A 413 -5.23 20.37 -0.96
N ARG A 414 -3.99 20.24 -0.49
CA ARG A 414 -3.71 19.90 0.91
C ARG A 414 -4.22 20.97 1.89
N ALA A 415 -4.29 22.22 1.48
CA ALA A 415 -4.80 23.31 2.32
C ALA A 415 -6.30 23.14 2.60
N LEU A 416 -7.06 22.68 1.61
CA LEU A 416 -8.47 22.31 1.77
C LEU A 416 -8.66 21.03 2.58
N LEU A 417 -7.83 20.02 2.30
CA LEU A 417 -8.03 18.67 2.85
C LEU A 417 -7.58 18.55 4.31
N ARG A 418 -6.51 19.20 4.70
CA ARG A 418 -5.91 19.06 6.03
C ARG A 418 -6.91 19.36 7.17
N PRO A 419 -7.67 20.46 7.17
CA PRO A 419 -8.69 20.70 8.19
C PRO A 419 -9.79 19.62 8.25
N ILE A 420 -10.16 19.02 7.10
CA ILE A 420 -11.16 17.95 7.04
C ILE A 420 -10.62 16.68 7.69
N ILE A 421 -9.36 16.35 7.40
CA ILE A 421 -8.66 15.20 7.97
C ILE A 421 -8.53 15.35 9.49
N GLU A 422 -8.05 16.51 9.96
CA GLU A 422 -7.88 16.80 11.40
C GLU A 422 -9.22 16.79 12.15
N ALA A 423 -10.27 17.36 11.56
CA ALA A 423 -11.61 17.32 12.17
C ALA A 423 -12.15 15.89 12.30
N SER A 424 -11.92 15.02 11.28
CA SER A 424 -12.29 13.61 11.33
C SER A 424 -11.48 12.86 12.40
N ALA A 425 -10.17 13.06 12.44
CA ALA A 425 -9.28 12.46 13.43
C ALA A 425 -9.66 12.87 14.85
N ALA A 426 -9.94 14.16 15.09
CA ALA A 426 -10.40 14.65 16.38
C ALA A 426 -11.76 14.06 16.79
N GLY A 427 -12.68 13.88 15.83
CA GLY A 427 -13.95 13.20 16.04
C GLY A 427 -13.77 11.76 16.52
N TYR A 428 -12.89 11.02 15.84
CA TYR A 428 -12.53 9.65 16.23
C TYR A 428 -11.85 9.61 17.62
N ALA A 429 -10.90 10.52 17.88
CA ALA A 429 -10.22 10.59 19.16
C ALA A 429 -11.24 10.81 20.31
N LYS A 430 -12.21 11.72 20.12
CA LYS A 430 -13.29 11.96 21.09
C LYS A 430 -14.17 10.73 21.30
N GLU A 431 -14.57 10.06 20.22
CA GLU A 431 -15.39 8.84 20.29
C GLU A 431 -14.70 7.72 21.08
N LYS A 432 -13.40 7.55 20.85
CA LYS A 432 -12.60 6.48 21.45
C LYS A 432 -11.89 6.85 22.76
N GLY A 433 -12.04 8.09 23.22
CA GLY A 433 -11.35 8.56 24.43
C GLY A 433 -9.83 8.62 24.28
N ILE A 434 -9.33 8.86 23.05
CA ILE A 434 -7.90 8.96 22.74
C ILE A 434 -7.42 10.39 23.03
N THR A 435 -6.33 10.53 23.78
CA THR A 435 -5.59 11.79 23.89
C THR A 435 -4.59 11.86 22.76
N PRO A 436 -4.70 12.83 21.84
CA PRO A 436 -3.71 12.99 20.76
C PRO A 436 -2.29 13.22 21.29
N ARG A 437 -1.30 12.67 20.61
CA ARG A 437 0.12 12.89 20.93
C ARG A 437 0.53 14.32 20.58
N ASP A 438 1.49 14.88 21.32
CA ASP A 438 2.13 16.14 20.96
C ASP A 438 3.26 15.89 19.96
N CYS A 439 2.95 16.01 18.66
CA CYS A 439 3.93 15.83 17.57
C CYS A 439 5.04 16.89 17.56
N SER A 440 4.93 17.99 18.28
CA SER A 440 5.99 18.98 18.38
C SER A 440 7.20 18.49 19.18
N GLN A 441 7.00 17.50 20.03
CA GLN A 441 8.03 16.90 20.89
C GLN A 441 8.78 15.74 20.20
N GLU A 442 8.32 15.28 19.03
CA GLU A 442 8.83 14.08 18.35
C GLU A 442 9.62 14.41 17.06
N GLN A 443 10.21 15.61 16.96
CA GLN A 443 11.04 16.04 15.81
C GLN A 443 12.47 15.53 15.88
#